data_7962a9d794eb9d318ad8f6614b4991e9
#
_entry.id   7962a9d794eb9d318ad8f6614b4991e9
#
_cell.length_a   1.000
_cell.length_b   1.000
_cell.length_c   1.000
_cell.angle_alpha   90.00
_cell.angle_beta   90.00
_cell.angle_gamma   90.00
#
_symmetry.space_group_name_H-M   'P 1'
#
loop_
_entity.id
_entity.type
_entity.pdbx_description
1 polymer ?
#
loop_
_entity_poly.entity_id
_entity_poly.type
_entity_poly.pdbx_seq_one_letter_code
_entity_poly.pdbx_strand_id
1 'polypeptide(L)'
;MSDNSVLLVQLQEQREFLLKSLRDLEQEHKFGDLDDQDFESLRKDYVSRTALVIKQIESFNADKQVPQQEPKQKSFRRSAITTLVVLVFASLAGWFVAAQSGQRLSGDSLAGSIEDSTASILSRARATNFVDPKAAIELYTEVLAIDPDNVEALTYRAWLLALISRNAGDEVKQLAFSSASNDLKRAIALDSEYPDAHCFLGITLFRLAGDPQGAKEQLTICSAKNPPAEVKGFVDSIVAEVDAALQE
;
A
#
# COMPACT_ATOMS: atom_id res chain seq x y z
N MET A 1 23.31 -15.15 -14.51
CA MET A 1 22.55 -15.32 -13.26
C MET A 1 21.18 -15.77 -13.70
N SER A 2 20.67 -16.90 -13.19
CA SER A 2 19.35 -17.41 -13.63
C SER A 2 18.23 -16.54 -13.05
N ASP A 3 17.16 -16.30 -13.82
CA ASP A 3 15.98 -15.51 -13.39
C ASP A 3 15.44 -15.92 -12.01
N ASN A 4 15.54 -17.21 -11.67
CA ASN A 4 15.16 -17.74 -10.37
C ASN A 4 16.00 -17.23 -9.18
N SER A 5 17.26 -16.84 -9.39
CA SER A 5 18.11 -16.29 -8.30
C SER A 5 17.74 -14.82 -8.01
N VAL A 6 17.39 -14.08 -9.04
CA VAL A 6 16.95 -12.69 -8.91
C VAL A 6 15.58 -12.63 -8.18
N LEU A 7 14.66 -13.50 -8.58
CA LEU A 7 13.34 -13.57 -7.94
C LEU A 7 13.44 -13.98 -6.46
N LEU A 8 14.34 -14.90 -6.11
CA LEU A 8 14.54 -15.28 -4.70
C LEU A 8 15.07 -14.10 -3.86
N VAL A 9 16.00 -13.30 -4.41
CA VAL A 9 16.52 -12.11 -3.73
C VAL A 9 15.40 -11.09 -3.52
N GLN A 10 14.57 -10.84 -4.52
CA GLN A 10 13.43 -9.93 -4.42
C GLN A 10 12.42 -10.39 -3.34
N LEU A 11 12.12 -11.68 -3.27
CA LEU A 11 11.23 -12.23 -2.24
C LEU A 11 11.84 -12.10 -0.83
N GLN A 12 13.15 -12.25 -0.69
CA GLN A 12 13.84 -12.04 0.59
C GLN A 12 13.80 -10.58 1.04
N GLU A 13 14.06 -9.65 0.13
CA GLU A 13 13.95 -8.21 0.40
C GLU A 13 12.52 -7.81 0.79
N GLN A 14 11.53 -8.33 0.06
CA GLN A 14 10.12 -8.09 0.37
C GLN A 14 9.73 -8.63 1.76
N ARG A 15 10.23 -9.82 2.14
CA ARG A 15 10.02 -10.37 3.49
C ARG A 15 10.62 -9.45 4.56
N GLU A 16 11.85 -8.98 4.37
CA GLU A 16 12.51 -8.10 5.34
C GLU A 16 11.79 -6.76 5.48
N PHE A 17 11.34 -6.20 4.38
CA PHE A 17 10.52 -4.98 4.38
C PHE A 17 9.23 -5.18 5.21
N LEU A 18 8.47 -6.25 4.94
CA LEU A 18 7.22 -6.53 5.66
C LEU A 18 7.44 -6.78 7.16
N LEU A 19 8.53 -7.46 7.53
CA LEU A 19 8.90 -7.68 8.94
C LEU A 19 9.33 -6.39 9.63
N LYS A 20 9.95 -5.47 8.91
CA LYS A 20 10.28 -4.14 9.43
C LYS A 20 9.01 -3.34 9.65
N SER A 21 8.11 -3.30 8.66
CA SER A 21 6.83 -2.60 8.76
C SER A 21 5.97 -3.09 9.93
N LEU A 22 5.98 -4.39 10.22
CA LEU A 22 5.30 -4.93 11.40
C LEU A 22 5.89 -4.39 12.71
N ARG A 23 7.22 -4.26 12.81
CA ARG A 23 7.87 -3.71 14.01
C ARG A 23 7.60 -2.21 14.17
N ASP A 24 7.61 -1.48 13.05
CA ASP A 24 7.33 -0.04 13.06
C ASP A 24 5.87 0.19 13.50
N LEU A 25 4.93 -0.60 12.97
CA LEU A 25 3.52 -0.58 13.37
C LEU A 25 3.30 -0.87 14.86
N GLU A 26 4.03 -1.85 15.43
CA GLU A 26 3.99 -2.14 16.87
C GLU A 26 4.53 -0.97 17.71
N GLN A 27 5.51 -0.24 17.20
CA GLN A 27 6.05 0.95 17.87
C GLN A 27 5.04 2.11 17.83
N GLU A 28 4.45 2.41 16.67
CA GLU A 28 3.45 3.47 16.51
C GLU A 28 2.25 3.25 17.43
N HIS A 29 1.75 2.01 17.48
CA HIS A 29 0.67 1.65 18.42
C HIS A 29 1.08 1.83 19.89
N LYS A 30 2.29 1.45 20.24
CA LYS A 30 2.82 1.60 21.62
C LYS A 30 2.97 3.08 22.03
N PHE A 31 3.26 3.98 21.09
CA PHE A 31 3.37 5.41 21.36
C PHE A 31 2.00 6.13 21.34
N GLY A 32 0.92 5.42 20.96
CA GLY A 32 -0.44 5.95 20.91
C GLY A 32 -0.73 6.74 19.63
N ASP A 33 0.13 6.62 18.60
CA ASP A 33 -0.05 7.27 17.31
C ASP A 33 -1.04 6.53 16.41
N LEU A 34 -1.43 5.30 16.81
CA LEU A 34 -2.36 4.44 16.09
C LEU A 34 -3.39 3.86 17.06
N ASP A 35 -4.68 3.90 16.70
CA ASP A 35 -5.74 3.30 17.49
C ASP A 35 -5.75 1.75 17.37
N ASP A 36 -6.42 1.10 18.36
CA ASP A 36 -6.46 -0.36 18.45
C ASP A 36 -7.09 -1.03 17.23
N GLN A 37 -8.09 -0.41 16.61
CA GLN A 37 -8.81 -0.99 15.47
C GLN A 37 -7.96 -0.94 14.21
N ASP A 38 -7.32 0.19 13.94
CA ASP A 38 -6.42 0.37 12.81
C ASP A 38 -5.17 -0.49 12.97
N PHE A 39 -4.60 -0.57 14.19
CA PHE A 39 -3.49 -1.45 14.51
C PHE A 39 -3.79 -2.92 14.17
N GLU A 40 -4.90 -3.47 14.66
CA GLU A 40 -5.26 -4.88 14.40
C GLU A 40 -5.54 -5.14 12.91
N SER A 41 -6.13 -4.18 12.21
CA SER A 41 -6.39 -4.28 10.77
C SER A 41 -5.09 -4.33 9.97
N LEU A 42 -4.19 -3.37 10.19
CA LEU A 42 -2.89 -3.29 9.51
C LEU A 42 -1.99 -4.47 9.85
N ARG A 43 -1.95 -4.86 11.13
CA ARG A 43 -1.19 -6.02 11.59
C ARG A 43 -1.62 -7.30 10.88
N LYS A 44 -2.91 -7.52 10.75
CA LYS A 44 -3.46 -8.68 10.04
C LYS A 44 -3.06 -8.70 8.56
N ASP A 45 -3.11 -7.55 7.89
CA ASP A 45 -2.67 -7.43 6.49
C ASP A 45 -1.18 -7.75 6.35
N TYR A 46 -0.32 -7.09 7.11
CA TYR A 46 1.13 -7.34 7.06
C TYR A 46 1.49 -8.79 7.39
N VAL A 47 0.85 -9.41 8.39
CA VAL A 47 1.06 -10.82 8.74
C VAL A 47 0.65 -11.74 7.60
N SER A 48 -0.50 -11.50 6.96
CA SER A 48 -0.97 -12.33 5.85
C SER A 48 -0.04 -12.24 4.64
N ARG A 49 0.42 -11.05 4.28
CA ARG A 49 1.37 -10.82 3.19
C ARG A 49 2.74 -11.43 3.48
N THR A 50 3.22 -11.30 4.70
CA THR A 50 4.47 -11.93 5.15
C THR A 50 4.41 -13.45 5.01
N ALA A 51 3.29 -14.07 5.43
CA ALA A 51 3.09 -15.51 5.31
C ALA A 51 3.08 -16.00 3.84
N LEU A 52 2.49 -15.24 2.93
CA LEU A 52 2.51 -15.54 1.49
C LEU A 52 3.93 -15.50 0.92
N VAL A 53 4.70 -14.46 1.25
CA VAL A 53 6.10 -14.32 0.79
C VAL A 53 6.97 -15.45 1.35
N ILE A 54 6.83 -15.79 2.62
CA ILE A 54 7.56 -16.93 3.23
C ILE A 54 7.22 -18.24 2.50
N LYS A 55 5.94 -18.50 2.23
CA LYS A 55 5.51 -19.70 1.50
C LYS A 55 6.09 -19.77 0.08
N GLN A 56 6.21 -18.62 -0.61
CA GLN A 56 6.87 -18.57 -1.91
C GLN A 56 8.36 -18.88 -1.80
N ILE A 57 9.08 -18.32 -0.83
CA ILE A 57 10.50 -18.61 -0.58
C ILE A 57 10.69 -20.10 -0.27
N GLU A 58 9.84 -20.71 0.54
CA GLU A 58 9.89 -22.12 0.88
C GLU A 58 9.68 -23.02 -0.35
N SER A 59 8.73 -22.67 -1.24
CA SER A 59 8.49 -23.40 -2.48
C SER A 59 9.71 -23.36 -3.41
N PHE A 60 10.41 -22.24 -3.51
CA PHE A 60 11.68 -22.11 -4.28
C PHE A 60 12.81 -22.95 -3.68
N ASN A 61 12.87 -23.07 -2.35
CA ASN A 61 13.88 -23.86 -1.67
C ASN A 61 13.59 -25.36 -1.72
N ALA A 62 12.32 -25.75 -1.72
CA ALA A 62 11.89 -27.15 -1.86
C ALA A 62 12.25 -27.72 -3.24
N ASP A 63 12.14 -26.90 -4.29
CA ASP A 63 12.50 -27.32 -5.67
C ASP A 63 14.02 -27.54 -5.85
N LYS A 64 14.84 -27.04 -4.92
CA LYS A 64 16.31 -27.25 -4.92
C LYS A 64 16.79 -28.43 -4.08
N GLN A 65 15.92 -29.04 -3.27
CA GLN A 65 16.27 -30.15 -2.40
C GLN A 65 15.52 -31.43 -2.80
N VAL A 66 16.02 -32.13 -3.80
CA VAL A 66 15.77 -33.56 -3.97
C VAL A 66 17.09 -34.29 -3.77
N PRO A 67 17.38 -34.75 -2.56
CA PRO A 67 18.13 -35.98 -2.34
C PRO A 67 17.18 -37.06 -1.88
N GLN A 68 17.15 -38.16 -2.62
CA GLN A 68 16.57 -39.44 -2.18
C GLN A 68 17.18 -39.84 -0.82
N GLN A 69 16.34 -39.89 0.21
CA GLN A 69 16.63 -40.62 1.41
C GLN A 69 15.59 -41.75 1.58
N GLU A 70 16.10 -42.97 1.58
CA GLU A 70 15.37 -44.18 1.89
C GLU A 70 14.65 -44.08 3.24
N PRO A 71 13.44 -44.70 3.39
CA PRO A 71 12.68 -44.62 4.61
C PRO A 71 13.29 -45.49 5.68
N LYS A 72 13.97 -44.91 6.67
CA LYS A 72 14.27 -45.59 7.95
C LYS A 72 12.98 -45.81 8.72
N GLN A 73 12.60 -47.04 8.83
CA GLN A 73 11.49 -47.60 9.62
C GLN A 73 11.58 -47.09 11.09
N LYS A 74 10.83 -46.06 11.44
CA LYS A 74 10.67 -45.59 12.83
C LYS A 74 9.38 -46.20 13.40
N SER A 75 9.50 -46.76 14.60
CA SER A 75 8.48 -47.57 15.29
C SER A 75 7.10 -46.89 15.30
N PHE A 76 6.13 -47.60 14.77
CA PHE A 76 4.70 -47.26 14.60
C PHE A 76 4.03 -46.75 15.89
N ARG A 77 4.48 -47.17 17.07
CA ARG A 77 3.89 -46.81 18.39
C ARG A 77 4.21 -45.34 18.79
N ARG A 78 5.38 -44.81 18.47
CA ARG A 78 5.73 -43.41 18.81
C ARG A 78 5.04 -42.42 17.88
N SER A 79 4.87 -42.78 16.60
CA SER A 79 4.15 -41.97 15.62
C SER A 79 2.66 -41.84 15.96
N ALA A 80 2.02 -42.91 16.41
CA ALA A 80 0.60 -42.91 16.78
C ALA A 80 0.32 -42.01 18.01
N ILE A 81 1.23 -41.97 18.99
CA ILE A 81 1.08 -41.10 20.18
C ILE A 81 1.25 -39.63 19.82
N THR A 82 2.24 -39.29 18.97
CA THR A 82 2.44 -37.88 18.50
C THR A 82 1.26 -37.41 17.65
N THR A 83 0.71 -38.25 16.78
CA THR A 83 -0.47 -37.91 15.97
C THR A 83 -1.70 -37.70 16.86
N LEU A 84 -1.90 -38.53 17.90
CA LEU A 84 -3.02 -38.39 18.83
C LEU A 84 -2.90 -37.07 19.64
N VAL A 85 -1.70 -36.74 20.11
CA VAL A 85 -1.45 -35.49 20.85
C VAL A 85 -1.74 -34.27 19.95
N VAL A 86 -1.29 -34.28 18.71
CA VAL A 86 -1.54 -33.18 17.75
C VAL A 86 -3.03 -33.04 17.47
N LEU A 87 -3.76 -34.14 17.29
CA LEU A 87 -5.22 -34.11 17.08
C LEU A 87 -5.98 -33.58 18.29
N VAL A 88 -5.56 -33.93 19.50
CA VAL A 88 -6.18 -33.39 20.73
C VAL A 88 -5.93 -31.90 20.88
N PHE A 89 -4.70 -31.42 20.63
CA PHE A 89 -4.38 -30.00 20.66
C PHE A 89 -5.11 -29.22 19.56
N ALA A 90 -5.19 -29.74 18.34
CA ALA A 90 -5.94 -29.13 17.26
C ALA A 90 -7.44 -29.04 17.57
N SER A 91 -8.02 -30.07 18.19
CA SER A 91 -9.42 -30.09 18.59
C SER A 91 -9.71 -29.11 19.74
N LEU A 92 -8.82 -29.00 20.70
CA LEU A 92 -8.93 -28.03 21.83
C LEU A 92 -8.78 -26.60 21.33
N ALA A 93 -7.82 -26.33 20.44
CA ALA A 93 -7.63 -25.02 19.82
C ALA A 93 -8.85 -24.63 18.95
N GLY A 94 -9.36 -25.56 18.14
CA GLY A 94 -10.57 -25.36 17.34
C GLY A 94 -11.80 -25.08 18.19
N TRP A 95 -11.97 -25.79 19.31
CA TRP A 95 -13.08 -25.57 20.24
C TRP A 95 -12.93 -24.24 21.00
N PHE A 96 -11.72 -23.87 21.39
CA PHE A 96 -11.45 -22.60 22.05
C PHE A 96 -11.74 -21.40 21.11
N VAL A 97 -11.32 -21.49 19.84
CA VAL A 97 -11.63 -20.48 18.82
C VAL A 97 -13.14 -20.43 18.55
N ALA A 98 -13.82 -21.58 18.45
CA ALA A 98 -15.27 -21.62 18.26
C ALA A 98 -16.05 -21.09 19.48
N ALA A 99 -15.55 -21.27 20.69
CA ALA A 99 -16.17 -20.76 21.92
C ALA A 99 -15.93 -19.24 22.13
N GLN A 100 -14.85 -18.71 21.59
CA GLN A 100 -14.54 -17.27 21.58
C GLN A 100 -15.21 -16.51 20.41
N SER A 101 -15.64 -17.23 19.36
CA SER A 101 -16.43 -16.65 18.27
C SER A 101 -17.84 -16.40 18.78
N GLY A 102 -18.08 -15.18 19.26
CA GLY A 102 -19.38 -14.76 19.78
C GLY A 102 -20.53 -15.14 18.84
N GLN A 103 -21.67 -15.46 19.41
CA GLN A 103 -22.88 -15.85 18.69
C GLN A 103 -23.23 -14.77 17.66
N ARG A 104 -23.04 -15.11 16.38
CA ARG A 104 -23.50 -14.27 15.27
C ARG A 104 -25.01 -14.28 15.28
N LEU A 105 -25.62 -13.12 15.51
CA LEU A 105 -27.05 -12.92 15.34
C LEU A 105 -27.42 -13.13 13.88
N SER A 106 -28.51 -13.90 13.65
CA SER A 106 -29.06 -14.14 12.31
C SER A 106 -29.52 -12.81 11.71
N GLY A 107 -28.74 -12.26 10.79
CA GLY A 107 -29.01 -10.97 10.14
C GLY A 107 -27.76 -10.17 9.77
N ASP A 108 -26.59 -10.50 10.34
CA ASP A 108 -25.33 -9.91 9.87
C ASP A 108 -24.96 -10.50 8.51
N SER A 109 -25.08 -9.67 7.48
CA SER A 109 -24.64 -10.03 6.15
C SER A 109 -23.14 -10.31 6.17
N LEU A 110 -22.71 -11.40 5.55
CA LEU A 110 -21.31 -11.73 5.24
C LEU A 110 -20.68 -10.76 4.23
N ALA A 111 -21.26 -9.61 4.00
CA ALA A 111 -20.83 -8.56 3.10
C ALA A 111 -20.00 -7.49 3.82
N GLY A 112 -19.01 -7.91 4.55
CA GLY A 112 -17.92 -7.10 5.06
C GLY A 112 -16.65 -7.88 4.86
N SER A 113 -16.33 -8.29 3.62
CA SER A 113 -14.99 -8.76 3.35
C SER A 113 -14.06 -7.56 3.54
N ILE A 114 -12.99 -7.77 4.27
CA ILE A 114 -11.92 -6.78 4.49
C ILE A 114 -11.38 -6.25 3.15
N GLU A 115 -11.67 -6.94 2.04
CA GLU A 115 -11.31 -6.54 0.68
C GLU A 115 -12.08 -5.30 0.18
N ASP A 116 -13.27 -5.02 0.71
CA ASP A 116 -14.14 -3.94 0.24
C ASP A 116 -14.14 -2.70 1.15
N SER A 117 -13.35 -2.67 2.22
CA SER A 117 -13.24 -1.47 3.05
C SER A 117 -12.39 -0.40 2.37
N THR A 118 -12.76 0.88 2.50
CA THR A 118 -12.00 2.03 1.97
C THR A 118 -10.53 1.95 2.38
N ALA A 119 -10.21 1.59 3.62
CA ALA A 119 -8.85 1.43 4.12
C ALA A 119 -8.07 0.32 3.39
N SER A 120 -8.72 -0.82 3.11
CA SER A 120 -8.10 -1.93 2.37
C SER A 120 -7.80 -1.54 0.93
N ILE A 121 -8.74 -0.87 0.26
CA ILE A 121 -8.56 -0.38 -1.12
C ILE A 121 -7.43 0.66 -1.17
N LEU A 122 -7.38 1.61 -0.22
CA LEU A 122 -6.30 2.59 -0.10
C LEU A 122 -4.93 1.92 0.10
N SER A 123 -4.84 0.93 0.97
CA SER A 123 -3.59 0.18 1.18
C SER A 123 -3.11 -0.50 -0.10
N ARG A 124 -4.02 -1.11 -0.87
CA ARG A 124 -3.71 -1.70 -2.18
C ARG A 124 -3.29 -0.64 -3.20
N ALA A 125 -3.99 0.49 -3.23
CA ALA A 125 -3.66 1.59 -4.12
C ALA A 125 -2.24 2.12 -3.87
N ARG A 126 -1.88 2.39 -2.61
CA ARG A 126 -0.52 2.82 -2.21
C ARG A 126 0.55 1.83 -2.66
N ALA A 127 0.32 0.53 -2.43
CA ALA A 127 1.27 -0.51 -2.83
C ALA A 127 1.44 -0.61 -4.36
N THR A 128 0.48 -0.10 -5.13
CA THR A 128 0.44 -0.22 -6.60
C THR A 128 0.94 1.05 -7.30
N ASN A 129 1.02 2.19 -6.60
CA ASN A 129 1.36 3.52 -7.15
C ASN A 129 2.54 3.53 -8.13
N PHE A 130 3.64 2.85 -7.79
CA PHE A 130 4.86 2.87 -8.58
C PHE A 130 5.07 1.62 -9.44
N VAL A 131 4.27 0.57 -9.20
CA VAL A 131 4.35 -0.70 -9.93
C VAL A 131 3.42 -0.69 -11.14
N ASP A 132 2.17 -0.26 -10.93
CA ASP A 132 1.16 -0.11 -11.96
C ASP A 132 0.30 1.13 -11.68
N PRO A 133 0.73 2.32 -12.15
CA PRO A 133 -0.01 3.56 -11.92
C PRO A 133 -1.45 3.54 -12.45
N LYS A 134 -1.74 2.77 -13.50
CA LYS A 134 -3.10 2.66 -14.05
C LYS A 134 -4.01 1.89 -13.10
N ALA A 135 -3.57 0.74 -12.61
CA ALA A 135 -4.31 -0.03 -11.62
C ALA A 135 -4.49 0.77 -10.31
N ALA A 136 -3.49 1.56 -9.90
CA ALA A 136 -3.62 2.45 -8.74
C ALA A 136 -4.70 3.53 -8.94
N ILE A 137 -4.78 4.15 -10.13
CA ILE A 137 -5.84 5.12 -10.48
C ILE A 137 -7.24 4.48 -10.37
N GLU A 138 -7.40 3.23 -10.81
CA GLU A 138 -8.65 2.48 -10.70
C GLU A 138 -9.02 2.27 -9.22
N LEU A 139 -8.07 1.85 -8.39
CA LEU A 139 -8.28 1.65 -6.95
C LEU A 139 -8.64 2.96 -6.24
N TYR A 140 -7.95 4.07 -6.50
CA TYR A 140 -8.36 5.37 -5.95
C TYR A 140 -9.72 5.83 -6.44
N THR A 141 -10.09 5.50 -7.68
CA THR A 141 -11.43 5.79 -8.20
C THR A 141 -12.49 4.96 -7.48
N GLU A 142 -12.20 3.71 -7.14
CA GLU A 142 -13.06 2.86 -6.32
C GLU A 142 -13.24 3.44 -4.91
N VAL A 143 -12.15 3.90 -4.27
CA VAL A 143 -12.24 4.63 -2.99
C VAL A 143 -13.18 5.83 -3.11
N LEU A 144 -13.03 6.65 -4.14
CA LEU A 144 -13.85 7.84 -4.33
C LEU A 144 -15.30 7.56 -4.72
N ALA A 145 -15.62 6.35 -5.16
CA ALA A 145 -17.01 5.91 -5.33
C ALA A 145 -17.68 5.61 -3.98
N ILE A 146 -16.91 5.19 -2.96
CA ILE A 146 -17.40 4.89 -1.61
C ILE A 146 -17.35 6.15 -0.74
N ASP A 147 -16.22 6.86 -0.78
CA ASP A 147 -15.93 8.08 -0.02
C ASP A 147 -15.46 9.19 -0.97
N PRO A 148 -16.40 9.98 -1.53
CA PRO A 148 -16.08 11.01 -2.53
C PRO A 148 -15.17 12.12 -2.01
N ASP A 149 -15.09 12.34 -0.70
CA ASP A 149 -14.31 13.39 -0.05
C ASP A 149 -12.99 12.89 0.53
N ASN A 150 -12.57 11.69 0.16
CA ASN A 150 -11.30 11.13 0.59
C ASN A 150 -10.12 11.92 0.03
N VAL A 151 -9.48 12.71 0.88
CA VAL A 151 -8.40 13.64 0.53
C VAL A 151 -7.21 12.91 -0.11
N GLU A 152 -6.82 11.77 0.43
CA GLU A 152 -5.72 10.98 -0.10
C GLU A 152 -6.04 10.43 -1.49
N ALA A 153 -7.21 9.83 -1.66
CA ALA A 153 -7.60 9.26 -2.95
C ALA A 153 -7.70 10.33 -4.05
N LEU A 154 -8.26 11.50 -3.75
CA LEU A 154 -8.25 12.65 -4.65
C LEU A 154 -6.82 13.05 -5.04
N THR A 155 -5.95 13.19 -4.06
CA THR A 155 -4.58 13.66 -4.25
C THR A 155 -3.74 12.70 -5.09
N TYR A 156 -3.74 11.42 -4.74
CA TYR A 156 -2.90 10.45 -5.44
C TYR A 156 -3.46 10.01 -6.79
N ARG A 157 -4.79 9.96 -6.96
CA ARG A 157 -5.37 9.77 -8.30
C ARG A 157 -4.96 10.88 -9.25
N ALA A 158 -5.06 12.13 -8.82
CA ALA A 158 -4.66 13.29 -9.60
C ALA A 158 -3.17 13.26 -9.96
N TRP A 159 -2.32 12.98 -8.99
CA TRP A 159 -0.88 12.84 -9.18
C TRP A 159 -0.55 11.79 -10.25
N LEU A 160 -1.13 10.59 -10.15
CA LEU A 160 -0.88 9.50 -11.09
C LEU A 160 -1.39 9.84 -12.50
N LEU A 161 -2.57 10.49 -12.62
CA LEU A 161 -3.07 10.98 -13.90
C LEU A 161 -2.09 11.97 -14.55
N ALA A 162 -1.57 12.93 -13.78
CA ALA A 162 -0.57 13.87 -14.27
C ALA A 162 0.72 13.15 -14.68
N LEU A 163 1.18 12.19 -13.89
CA LEU A 163 2.40 11.45 -14.12
C LEU A 163 2.36 10.64 -15.44
N ILE A 164 1.30 9.87 -15.66
CA ILE A 164 1.19 9.04 -16.88
C ILE A 164 0.92 9.87 -18.15
N SER A 165 0.36 11.08 -18.00
CA SER A 165 0.00 11.94 -19.13
C SER A 165 1.10 12.93 -19.55
N ARG A 166 2.17 13.06 -18.76
CA ARG A 166 3.22 14.08 -19.01
C ARG A 166 3.88 14.01 -20.39
N ASN A 167 3.95 12.83 -20.99
CA ASN A 167 4.53 12.61 -22.32
C ASN A 167 3.49 12.32 -23.40
N ALA A 168 2.21 12.51 -23.11
CA ALA A 168 1.12 12.35 -24.08
C ALA A 168 1.01 13.55 -25.01
N GLY A 169 0.17 13.44 -26.03
CA GLY A 169 -0.19 14.58 -26.88
C GLY A 169 -0.98 15.66 -26.11
N ASP A 170 -1.00 16.86 -26.65
CA ASP A 170 -1.53 18.05 -25.97
C ASP A 170 -2.99 17.93 -25.54
N GLU A 171 -3.84 17.30 -26.34
CA GLU A 171 -5.22 17.04 -26.00
C GLU A 171 -5.36 16.17 -24.73
N VAL A 172 -4.57 15.08 -24.65
CA VAL A 172 -4.57 14.18 -23.48
C VAL A 172 -4.00 14.88 -22.27
N LYS A 173 -2.94 15.68 -22.44
CA LYS A 173 -2.38 16.51 -21.34
C LYS A 173 -3.41 17.49 -20.78
N GLN A 174 -4.17 18.15 -21.65
CA GLN A 174 -5.18 19.12 -21.25
C GLN A 174 -6.34 18.47 -20.48
N LEU A 175 -6.81 17.29 -20.94
CA LEU A 175 -7.82 16.52 -20.22
C LEU A 175 -7.31 16.06 -18.86
N ALA A 176 -6.10 15.52 -18.82
CA ALA A 176 -5.46 15.07 -17.56
C ALA A 176 -5.24 16.25 -16.61
N PHE A 177 -4.78 17.39 -17.09
CA PHE A 177 -4.64 18.62 -16.32
C PHE A 177 -5.97 19.07 -15.70
N SER A 178 -7.03 19.11 -16.49
CA SER A 178 -8.35 19.51 -16.02
C SER A 178 -8.86 18.58 -14.90
N SER A 179 -8.77 17.26 -15.12
CA SER A 179 -9.20 16.28 -14.11
C SER A 179 -8.34 16.34 -12.86
N ALA A 180 -7.01 16.31 -13.00
CA ALA A 180 -6.08 16.32 -11.86
C ALA A 180 -6.19 17.63 -11.05
N SER A 181 -6.30 18.78 -11.72
CA SER A 181 -6.46 20.08 -11.03
C SER A 181 -7.76 20.16 -10.24
N ASN A 182 -8.85 19.57 -10.74
CA ASN A 182 -10.11 19.55 -10.02
C ASN A 182 -10.01 18.71 -8.76
N ASP A 183 -9.44 17.51 -8.85
CA ASP A 183 -9.25 16.64 -7.70
C ASP A 183 -8.33 17.28 -6.64
N LEU A 184 -7.19 17.85 -7.05
CA LEU A 184 -6.23 18.49 -6.13
C LEU A 184 -6.82 19.73 -5.46
N LYS A 185 -7.53 20.57 -6.20
CA LYS A 185 -8.22 21.73 -5.62
C LYS A 185 -9.31 21.31 -4.63
N ARG A 186 -10.04 20.21 -4.92
CA ARG A 186 -11.01 19.64 -3.99
C ARG A 186 -10.31 19.11 -2.74
N ALA A 187 -9.21 18.36 -2.87
CA ALA A 187 -8.43 17.87 -1.74
C ALA A 187 -7.96 19.02 -0.84
N ILE A 188 -7.42 20.11 -1.42
CA ILE A 188 -6.99 21.31 -0.69
C ILE A 188 -8.18 22.01 0.00
N ALA A 189 -9.35 22.02 -0.63
CA ALA A 189 -10.55 22.61 -0.03
C ALA A 189 -11.07 21.81 1.16
N LEU A 190 -10.90 20.47 1.14
CA LEU A 190 -11.26 19.57 2.23
C LEU A 190 -10.25 19.60 3.38
N ASP A 191 -8.96 19.60 3.04
CA ASP A 191 -7.86 19.68 3.99
C ASP A 191 -6.73 20.56 3.44
N SER A 192 -6.75 21.83 3.83
CA SER A 192 -5.72 22.80 3.42
C SER A 192 -4.35 22.53 4.05
N GLU A 193 -4.27 21.69 5.08
CA GLU A 193 -3.01 21.33 5.74
C GLU A 193 -2.34 20.10 5.12
N TYR A 194 -3.02 19.40 4.19
CA TYR A 194 -2.48 18.24 3.52
C TYR A 194 -1.39 18.62 2.50
N PRO A 195 -0.11 18.41 2.80
CA PRO A 195 0.99 18.96 2.00
C PRO A 195 1.03 18.40 0.59
N ASP A 196 0.78 17.09 0.40
CA ASP A 196 0.90 16.42 -0.89
C ASP A 196 -0.04 16.99 -1.95
N ALA A 197 -1.22 17.48 -1.56
CA ALA A 197 -2.15 18.10 -2.49
C ALA A 197 -1.58 19.40 -3.09
N HIS A 198 -0.93 20.23 -2.28
CA HIS A 198 -0.23 21.43 -2.76
C HIS A 198 0.99 21.07 -3.61
N CYS A 199 1.79 20.11 -3.15
CA CYS A 199 2.97 19.64 -3.87
C CYS A 199 2.60 19.16 -5.28
N PHE A 200 1.61 18.29 -5.38
CA PHE A 200 1.20 17.72 -6.65
C PHE A 200 0.44 18.70 -7.54
N LEU A 201 -0.29 19.67 -6.96
CA LEU A 201 -0.88 20.75 -7.75
C LEU A 201 0.20 21.62 -8.39
N GLY A 202 1.23 22.00 -7.65
CA GLY A 202 2.35 22.76 -8.17
C GLY A 202 3.06 22.04 -9.33
N ILE A 203 3.35 20.74 -9.16
CA ILE A 203 3.98 19.93 -10.20
C ILE A 203 3.06 19.80 -11.44
N THR A 204 1.76 19.62 -11.22
CA THR A 204 0.77 19.49 -12.29
C THR A 204 0.65 20.79 -13.10
N LEU A 205 0.62 21.94 -12.44
CA LEU A 205 0.63 23.26 -13.08
C LEU A 205 1.88 23.43 -13.95
N PHE A 206 3.05 23.09 -13.45
CA PHE A 206 4.28 23.23 -14.21
C PHE A 206 4.37 22.26 -15.40
N ARG A 207 4.11 20.96 -15.15
CA ARG A 207 4.36 19.91 -16.14
C ARG A 207 3.28 19.77 -17.21
N LEU A 208 2.02 20.06 -16.88
CA LEU A 208 0.90 19.87 -17.82
C LEU A 208 0.35 21.19 -18.37
N ALA A 209 0.34 22.27 -17.56
CA ALA A 209 -0.19 23.56 -17.98
C ALA A 209 0.89 24.55 -18.46
N GLY A 210 2.17 24.28 -18.17
CA GLY A 210 3.24 25.25 -18.46
C GLY A 210 3.09 26.55 -17.68
N ASP A 211 2.55 26.48 -16.45
CA ASP A 211 2.34 27.64 -15.57
C ASP A 211 3.37 27.63 -14.44
N PRO A 212 4.57 28.21 -14.63
CA PRO A 212 5.60 28.26 -13.60
C PRO A 212 5.21 29.18 -12.44
N GLN A 213 4.40 30.23 -12.67
CA GLN A 213 3.99 31.16 -11.62
C GLN A 213 3.03 30.50 -10.64
N GLY A 214 1.96 29.86 -11.13
CA GLY A 214 1.05 29.10 -10.29
C GLY A 214 1.72 27.92 -9.61
N ALA A 215 2.67 27.26 -10.29
CA ALA A 215 3.46 26.19 -9.71
C ALA A 215 4.29 26.68 -8.52
N LYS A 216 4.99 27.82 -8.64
CA LYS A 216 5.81 28.39 -7.58
C LYS A 216 5.01 28.67 -6.32
N GLU A 217 3.80 29.23 -6.48
CA GLU A 217 2.90 29.50 -5.36
C GLU A 217 2.57 28.20 -4.58
N GLN A 218 2.12 27.17 -5.29
CA GLN A 218 1.72 25.91 -4.65
C GLN A 218 2.90 25.14 -4.04
N LEU A 219 4.06 25.14 -4.70
CA LEU A 219 5.27 24.48 -4.19
C LEU A 219 5.84 25.21 -2.96
N THR A 220 5.65 26.53 -2.86
CA THR A 220 6.01 27.27 -1.65
C THR A 220 5.14 26.87 -0.46
N ILE A 221 3.82 26.75 -0.67
CA ILE A 221 2.88 26.27 0.35
C ILE A 221 3.22 24.83 0.75
N CYS A 222 3.46 23.97 -0.24
CA CYS A 222 3.89 22.57 -0.02
C CYS A 222 5.10 22.51 0.92
N SER A 223 6.17 23.24 0.61
CA SER A 223 7.40 23.23 1.39
C SER A 223 7.21 23.73 2.81
N ALA A 224 6.32 24.70 3.02
CA ALA A 224 6.01 25.24 4.34
C ALA A 224 5.24 24.25 5.23
N LYS A 225 4.55 23.25 4.64
CA LYS A 225 3.74 22.24 5.35
C LYS A 225 4.51 20.94 5.66
N ASN A 226 5.84 20.92 5.48
CA ASN A 226 6.69 19.77 5.76
C ASN A 226 6.21 18.46 5.12
N PRO A 227 6.21 18.36 3.78
CA PRO A 227 5.79 17.16 3.09
C PRO A 227 6.65 15.94 3.48
N PRO A 228 6.14 14.70 3.34
CA PRO A 228 6.90 13.49 3.56
C PRO A 228 8.24 13.50 2.80
N ALA A 229 9.27 12.84 3.36
CA ALA A 229 10.62 12.87 2.80
C ALA A 229 10.67 12.38 1.34
N GLU A 230 9.84 11.39 1.01
CA GLU A 230 9.71 10.84 -0.33
C GLU A 230 9.19 11.89 -1.33
N VAL A 231 8.22 12.71 -0.91
CA VAL A 231 7.65 13.78 -1.71
C VAL A 231 8.63 14.95 -1.81
N LYS A 232 9.28 15.31 -0.70
CA LYS A 232 10.22 16.43 -0.64
C LYS A 232 11.38 16.29 -1.63
N GLY A 233 11.95 15.09 -1.77
CA GLY A 233 13.11 14.86 -2.61
C GLY A 233 12.89 15.22 -4.08
N PHE A 234 11.72 14.90 -4.65
CA PHE A 234 11.42 15.28 -6.03
C PHE A 234 10.81 16.68 -6.15
N VAL A 235 10.14 17.18 -5.12
CA VAL A 235 9.66 18.59 -5.08
C VAL A 235 10.82 19.56 -5.17
N ASP A 236 11.90 19.33 -4.43
CA ASP A 236 13.08 20.20 -4.46
C ASP A 236 13.69 20.34 -5.88
N SER A 237 13.70 19.26 -6.66
CA SER A 237 14.15 19.30 -8.06
C SER A 237 13.21 20.10 -8.96
N ILE A 238 11.90 19.98 -8.77
CA ILE A 238 10.90 20.74 -9.54
C ILE A 238 10.95 22.22 -9.19
N VAL A 239 11.15 22.57 -7.92
CA VAL A 239 11.31 23.99 -7.50
C VAL A 239 12.47 24.65 -8.27
N ALA A 240 13.61 23.96 -8.39
CA ALA A 240 14.74 24.48 -9.15
C ALA A 240 14.42 24.73 -10.63
N GLU A 241 13.68 23.80 -11.27
CA GLU A 241 13.23 23.97 -12.66
C GLU A 241 12.22 25.11 -12.83
N VAL A 242 11.28 25.23 -11.90
CA VAL A 242 10.30 26.32 -11.88
C VAL A 242 11.01 27.68 -11.74
N ASP A 243 11.99 27.77 -10.83
CA ASP A 243 12.76 29.00 -10.62
C ASP A 243 13.58 29.37 -11.86
N ALA A 244 14.14 28.41 -12.57
CA ALA A 244 14.82 28.67 -13.84
C ALA A 244 13.83 29.18 -14.91
N ALA A 245 12.67 28.56 -15.05
CA ALA A 245 11.65 28.97 -16.03
C ALA A 245 11.03 30.37 -15.75
N LEU A 246 11.13 30.87 -14.51
CA LEU A 246 10.67 32.22 -14.16
C LEU A 246 11.72 33.30 -14.44
N GLN A 247 12.96 32.93 -14.79
CA GLN A 247 14.06 33.87 -15.11
C GLN A 247 14.23 34.07 -16.62
N GLU A 248 13.59 33.25 -17.45
CA GLU A 248 13.56 33.34 -18.92
C GLU A 248 12.48 34.30 -19.42
#